data_d5af002b451831c25bbf71db9f70c242
#
_entry.id   d5af002b451831c25bbf71db9f70c242
#
_cell.length_a   1.000
_cell.length_b   1.000
_cell.length_c   1.000
_cell.angle_alpha   90.00
_cell.angle_beta   90.00
_cell.angle_gamma   90.00
#
_symmetry.space_group_name_H-M   'P 1'
#
loop_
_entity.id
_entity.type
_entity.pdbx_description
1 polymer ?
#
loop_
_entity_poly.entity_id
_entity_poly.type
_entity_poly.pdbx_seq_one_letter_code
_entity_poly.pdbx_strand_id
1 'polypeptide(L)'
;MEYITAFRKPEQTQYGMSCIDNVCKPLVINQFWLYDSLPDTSRMKEALAELLDGYPTLAGRISDNGIVCNNTGILWEEADFRKFRIKDIQRQKIPEKRFHAVFDNKAALAGKFPLMSVKISRLEDGAVLNVKCSHFCADGNAFYTMMENWASLARTGVLVRMPDYDEYAVRNALAASDVYRSLVSSDMQTVCSMLESEGMFRIGFTAIFRMALQKLLGLDRRLSAPLFVPEREIACIRDRVLRSSGRKVGRNAVLCSMAVDYLRDRMGWRGKTVSMVHTVDNRGRKAGIGADYMGNASFTVTPVSFSADLPIERMALLIDEDLKDVLSHDREERYFALYCAMIEKKLPYLPFDLDSAWSLHPTTLIVNNCLKFNVYGTDFGTGGPVFAWPLDFGDPVRFWPSPPGEDGVYVYFTGRFA
;
A
#
# COMPACT_ATOMS: atom_id res chain seq x y z
N MET A 1 -6.59 24.13 13.96
CA MET A 1 -6.73 23.60 12.57
C MET A 1 -6.50 24.74 11.61
N GLU A 2 -5.66 24.55 10.62
CA GLU A 2 -5.33 25.50 9.57
C GLU A 2 -5.12 24.78 8.25
N TYR A 3 -5.12 25.51 7.14
CA TYR A 3 -4.83 24.95 5.81
C TYR A 3 -3.43 25.37 5.38
N ILE A 4 -2.61 24.42 4.96
CA ILE A 4 -1.30 24.65 4.38
C ILE A 4 -1.44 24.61 2.87
N THR A 5 -1.03 25.68 2.20
CA THR A 5 -1.08 25.83 0.73
C THR A 5 0.33 25.92 0.17
N ALA A 6 0.49 25.60 -1.09
CA ALA A 6 1.76 25.81 -1.82
C ALA A 6 2.12 27.32 -1.86
N PHE A 7 3.39 27.62 -1.91
CA PHE A 7 3.87 29.01 -2.09
C PHE A 7 3.59 29.53 -3.50
N ARG A 8 3.60 28.64 -4.49
CA ARG A 8 3.39 28.99 -5.90
C ARG A 8 2.05 28.46 -6.40
N LYS A 9 1.48 29.16 -7.36
CA LYS A 9 0.35 28.61 -8.10
C LYS A 9 0.85 27.49 -9.02
N PRO A 10 0.16 26.34 -9.08
CA PRO A 10 0.55 25.27 -9.98
C PRO A 10 0.42 25.74 -11.44
N GLU A 11 1.40 25.36 -12.27
CA GLU A 11 1.38 25.64 -13.72
C GLU A 11 0.27 24.82 -14.38
N GLN A 12 0.19 23.54 -14.06
CA GLN A 12 -0.89 22.67 -14.50
C GLN A 12 -2.05 22.76 -13.52
N THR A 13 -3.21 23.12 -14.02
CA THR A 13 -4.40 23.35 -13.19
C THR A 13 -5.26 22.12 -12.98
N GLN A 14 -5.04 21.06 -13.77
CA GLN A 14 -5.77 19.81 -13.68
C GLN A 14 -4.87 18.63 -14.05
N TYR A 15 -4.98 17.54 -13.27
CA TYR A 15 -4.35 16.26 -13.54
C TYR A 15 -5.42 15.20 -13.79
N GLY A 16 -5.33 14.52 -14.94
CA GLY A 16 -6.14 13.34 -15.25
C GLY A 16 -5.67 12.14 -14.43
N MET A 17 -6.61 11.25 -14.12
CA MET A 17 -6.31 10.07 -13.31
C MET A 17 -6.37 8.80 -14.17
N SER A 18 -5.50 7.86 -13.85
CA SER A 18 -5.47 6.56 -14.52
C SER A 18 -6.63 5.65 -14.06
N CYS A 19 -6.82 4.53 -14.75
CA CYS A 19 -7.75 3.49 -14.32
C CYS A 19 -7.38 2.94 -12.94
N ILE A 20 -6.08 2.81 -12.63
CA ILE A 20 -5.58 2.31 -11.34
C ILE A 20 -5.90 3.29 -10.21
N ASP A 21 -5.70 4.60 -10.43
CA ASP A 21 -6.07 5.64 -9.46
C ASP A 21 -7.56 5.54 -9.10
N ASN A 22 -8.41 5.33 -10.11
CA ASN A 22 -9.86 5.22 -9.90
C ASN A 22 -10.26 4.01 -9.04
N VAL A 23 -9.56 2.89 -9.11
CA VAL A 23 -9.78 1.73 -8.21
C VAL A 23 -9.40 2.08 -6.78
N CYS A 24 -8.34 2.85 -6.59
CA CYS A 24 -7.86 3.26 -5.27
C CYS A 24 -8.70 4.40 -4.64
N LYS A 25 -9.59 5.03 -5.42
CA LYS A 25 -10.40 6.19 -5.01
C LYS A 25 -11.12 6.03 -3.66
N PRO A 26 -11.73 4.89 -3.30
CA PRO A 26 -12.40 4.73 -2.00
C PRO A 26 -11.44 4.51 -0.82
N LEU A 27 -10.15 4.32 -1.07
CA LEU A 27 -9.17 3.97 -0.05
C LEU A 27 -8.49 5.22 0.51
N VAL A 28 -8.05 5.13 1.77
CA VAL A 28 -7.32 6.18 2.48
C VAL A 28 -6.06 5.59 3.08
N ILE A 29 -4.91 6.15 2.77
CA ILE A 29 -3.66 5.87 3.47
C ILE A 29 -3.75 6.55 4.83
N ASN A 30 -3.57 5.78 5.91
CA ASN A 30 -3.60 6.28 7.30
C ASN A 30 -2.34 5.78 8.00
N GLN A 31 -1.35 6.66 8.16
CA GLN A 31 -0.04 6.32 8.68
C GLN A 31 0.26 7.05 9.99
N PHE A 32 0.85 6.33 10.95
CA PHE A 32 1.30 6.87 12.23
C PHE A 32 2.79 6.65 12.42
N TRP A 33 3.44 7.68 12.95
CA TRP A 33 4.83 7.64 13.44
C TRP A 33 4.91 8.14 14.87
N LEU A 34 5.80 7.55 15.63
CA LEU A 34 6.12 7.93 16.99
C LEU A 34 7.56 8.46 17.05
N TYR A 35 7.73 9.65 17.57
CA TYR A 35 9.03 10.31 17.76
C TYR A 35 9.34 10.45 19.24
N ASP A 36 10.62 10.35 19.61
CA ASP A 36 11.12 10.57 20.98
C ASP A 36 11.34 12.06 21.30
N SER A 37 11.12 12.92 20.32
CA SER A 37 11.16 14.38 20.47
C SER A 37 10.07 15.01 19.60
N LEU A 38 9.63 16.21 19.97
CA LEU A 38 8.69 16.98 19.16
C LEU A 38 9.48 17.71 18.05
N PRO A 39 9.24 17.41 16.75
CA PRO A 39 9.82 18.19 15.68
C PRO A 39 9.36 19.65 15.69
N ASP A 40 10.15 20.54 15.09
CA ASP A 40 9.74 21.95 14.91
C ASP A 40 8.55 22.04 13.95
N THR A 41 7.36 22.24 14.51
CA THR A 41 6.10 22.28 13.75
C THR A 41 6.03 23.46 12.78
N SER A 42 6.70 24.57 13.09
CA SER A 42 6.78 25.74 12.21
C SER A 42 7.59 25.41 10.96
N ARG A 43 8.75 24.78 11.14
CA ARG A 43 9.60 24.34 10.03
C ARG A 43 8.92 23.23 9.22
N MET A 44 8.20 22.30 9.88
CA MET A 44 7.42 21.28 9.19
C MET A 44 6.35 21.89 8.28
N LYS A 45 5.62 22.93 8.75
CA LYS A 45 4.59 23.62 7.95
C LYS A 45 5.18 24.37 6.75
N GLU A 46 6.29 25.08 6.98
CA GLU A 46 7.01 25.78 5.90
C GLU A 46 7.49 24.79 4.83
N ALA A 47 8.15 23.71 5.24
CA ALA A 47 8.61 22.65 4.33
C ALA A 47 7.44 21.92 3.63
N LEU A 48 6.28 21.83 4.28
CA LEU A 48 5.09 21.27 3.66
C LEU A 48 4.54 22.19 2.58
N ALA A 49 4.50 23.49 2.80
CA ALA A 49 4.11 24.47 1.79
C ALA A 49 5.05 24.45 0.60
N GLU A 50 6.37 24.32 0.83
CA GLU A 50 7.39 24.15 -0.20
C GLU A 50 7.22 22.82 -0.96
N LEU A 51 6.94 21.72 -0.24
CA LEU A 51 6.65 20.41 -0.84
C LEU A 51 5.49 20.52 -1.84
N LEU A 52 4.42 21.24 -1.47
CA LEU A 52 3.22 21.37 -2.30
C LEU A 52 3.48 22.11 -3.62
N ASP A 53 4.56 22.87 -3.74
CA ASP A 53 5.01 23.45 -5.03
C ASP A 53 5.38 22.35 -6.05
N GLY A 54 5.94 21.25 -5.58
CA GLY A 54 6.26 20.06 -6.39
C GLY A 54 5.17 18.97 -6.39
N TYR A 55 4.16 19.10 -5.51
CA TYR A 55 3.07 18.11 -5.33
C TYR A 55 1.68 18.76 -5.44
N PRO A 56 1.36 19.39 -6.59
CA PRO A 56 0.18 20.25 -6.72
C PRO A 56 -1.15 19.53 -6.54
N THR A 57 -1.19 18.22 -6.82
CA THR A 57 -2.39 17.38 -6.65
C THR A 57 -2.83 17.31 -5.19
N LEU A 58 -1.89 17.29 -4.22
CA LEU A 58 -2.21 17.16 -2.81
C LEU A 58 -2.92 18.40 -2.24
N ALA A 59 -2.60 19.59 -2.75
CA ALA A 59 -3.27 20.85 -2.39
C ALA A 59 -4.56 21.09 -3.22
N GLY A 60 -4.90 20.16 -4.10
CA GLY A 60 -6.06 20.22 -4.98
C GLY A 60 -7.32 19.61 -4.39
N ARG A 61 -8.32 19.45 -5.27
CA ARG A 61 -9.62 18.81 -4.96
C ARG A 61 -10.01 17.88 -6.09
N ILE A 62 -10.71 16.79 -5.76
CA ILE A 62 -11.27 15.86 -6.75
C ILE A 62 -12.37 16.56 -7.56
N SER A 63 -12.38 16.30 -8.87
CA SER A 63 -13.41 16.68 -9.82
C SER A 63 -13.81 15.48 -10.67
N ASP A 64 -14.77 15.66 -11.56
CA ASP A 64 -15.23 14.62 -12.50
C ASP A 64 -14.09 14.14 -13.42
N ASN A 65 -13.16 15.03 -13.76
CA ASN A 65 -12.06 14.76 -14.69
C ASN A 65 -10.70 14.51 -14.02
N GLY A 66 -10.66 14.26 -12.71
CA GLY A 66 -9.42 14.03 -11.99
C GLY A 66 -9.25 14.97 -10.79
N ILE A 67 -8.07 15.58 -10.64
CA ILE A 67 -7.75 16.50 -9.55
C ILE A 67 -7.56 17.92 -10.13
N VAL A 68 -8.35 18.88 -9.63
CA VAL A 68 -8.14 20.30 -9.90
C VAL A 68 -7.11 20.82 -8.92
N CYS A 69 -5.99 21.33 -9.43
CA CYS A 69 -4.88 21.88 -8.64
C CYS A 69 -5.13 23.35 -8.33
N ASN A 70 -6.13 23.62 -7.50
CA ASN A 70 -6.60 24.96 -7.13
C ASN A 70 -5.90 25.55 -5.91
N ASN A 71 -4.90 24.85 -5.37
CA ASN A 71 -4.11 25.24 -4.19
C ASN A 71 -4.99 25.60 -2.97
N THR A 72 -6.06 24.86 -2.74
CA THR A 72 -6.93 25.06 -1.56
C THR A 72 -6.36 24.41 -0.30
N GLY A 73 -5.24 23.72 -0.42
CA GLY A 73 -4.41 23.26 0.68
C GLY A 73 -4.83 21.95 1.32
N ILE A 74 -3.99 21.49 2.22
CA ILE A 74 -4.17 20.32 3.09
C ILE A 74 -4.51 20.77 4.50
N LEU A 75 -5.16 19.90 5.28
CA LEU A 75 -5.54 20.21 6.66
C LEU A 75 -4.38 19.91 7.62
N TRP A 76 -4.02 20.87 8.46
CA TRP A 76 -3.03 20.74 9.52
C TRP A 76 -3.68 20.89 10.91
N GLU A 77 -3.33 19.98 11.82
CA GLU A 77 -3.78 19.99 13.20
C GLU A 77 -2.59 19.82 14.15
N GLU A 78 -2.60 20.58 15.24
CA GLU A 78 -1.73 20.39 16.40
C GLU A 78 -2.57 20.10 17.62
N ALA A 79 -2.11 19.16 18.46
CA ALA A 79 -2.79 18.79 19.69
C ALA A 79 -1.78 18.60 20.84
N ASP A 80 -2.19 18.98 22.05
CA ASP A 80 -1.40 18.77 23.25
C ASP A 80 -1.97 17.60 24.07
N PHE A 81 -1.18 16.55 24.15
CA PHE A 81 -1.50 15.34 24.91
C PHE A 81 -0.36 14.97 25.87
N ARG A 82 0.28 15.95 26.51
CA ARG A 82 1.37 15.78 27.50
C ARG A 82 1.03 14.92 28.72
N LYS A 83 -0.21 14.51 28.88
CA LYS A 83 -0.61 13.48 29.84
C LYS A 83 -0.28 12.05 29.41
N PHE A 84 0.14 11.82 28.15
CA PHE A 84 0.56 10.54 27.60
C PHE A 84 2.05 10.56 27.35
N ARG A 85 2.67 9.39 27.48
CA ARG A 85 4.07 9.12 27.17
C ARG A 85 4.18 8.19 25.95
N ILE A 86 5.33 8.15 25.31
CA ILE A 86 5.67 7.25 24.21
C ILE A 86 5.25 5.82 24.54
N LYS A 87 5.61 5.29 25.72
CA LYS A 87 5.29 3.93 26.17
C LYS A 87 3.79 3.62 26.21
N ASP A 88 2.95 4.63 26.45
CA ASP A 88 1.50 4.46 26.52
C ASP A 88 0.89 4.33 25.13
N ILE A 89 1.53 4.92 24.13
CA ILE A 89 1.11 4.89 22.73
C ILE A 89 1.68 3.66 22.03
N GLN A 90 2.96 3.36 22.22
CA GLN A 90 3.64 2.24 21.56
C GLN A 90 3.01 0.87 21.88
N ARG A 91 2.38 0.74 23.05
CA ARG A 91 1.66 -0.49 23.45
C ARG A 91 0.33 -0.67 22.74
N GLN A 92 -0.19 0.37 22.10
CA GLN A 92 -1.48 0.30 21.40
C GLN A 92 -1.30 -0.45 20.08
N LYS A 93 -2.24 -1.33 19.73
CA LYS A 93 -2.25 -2.01 18.41
C LYS A 93 -2.41 -1.00 17.27
N ILE A 94 -3.23 0.02 17.48
CA ILE A 94 -3.44 1.18 16.64
C ILE A 94 -3.62 2.36 17.59
N PRO A 95 -3.03 3.55 17.34
CA PRO A 95 -3.24 4.71 18.18
C PRO A 95 -4.72 5.10 18.29
N GLU A 96 -5.14 5.53 19.48
CA GLU A 96 -6.52 5.92 19.75
C GLU A 96 -7.00 7.05 18.83
N LYS A 97 -8.33 7.14 18.61
CA LYS A 97 -8.97 8.15 17.72
C LYS A 97 -8.52 9.59 17.97
N ARG A 98 -8.15 9.93 19.21
CA ARG A 98 -7.67 11.29 19.55
C ARG A 98 -6.38 11.68 18.82
N PHE A 99 -5.58 10.70 18.41
CA PHE A 99 -4.33 10.89 17.67
C PHE A 99 -4.53 10.91 16.14
N HIS A 100 -5.72 10.58 15.67
CA HIS A 100 -6.03 10.60 14.24
C HIS A 100 -6.24 12.03 13.74
N ALA A 101 -5.67 12.34 12.59
CA ALA A 101 -6.04 13.53 11.81
C ALA A 101 -7.51 13.44 11.37
N VAL A 102 -8.18 14.57 11.33
CA VAL A 102 -9.53 14.64 10.77
C VAL A 102 -9.44 14.37 9.26
N PHE A 103 -10.23 13.42 8.77
CA PHE A 103 -10.32 13.13 7.34
C PHE A 103 -11.72 12.60 7.00
N ASP A 104 -12.42 13.33 6.14
CA ASP A 104 -13.71 12.91 5.61
C ASP A 104 -13.55 12.44 4.16
N ASN A 105 -13.39 11.12 3.98
CA ASN A 105 -13.20 10.53 2.66
C ASN A 105 -14.40 10.79 1.73
N LYS A 106 -15.62 10.77 2.27
CA LYS A 106 -16.82 11.04 1.45
C LYS A 106 -16.84 12.47 0.92
N ALA A 107 -16.50 13.42 1.78
CA ALA A 107 -16.39 14.82 1.38
C ALA A 107 -15.20 15.07 0.44
N ALA A 108 -14.06 14.37 0.65
CA ALA A 108 -12.91 14.43 -0.25
C ALA A 108 -13.25 13.90 -1.65
N LEU A 109 -13.94 12.77 -1.73
CA LEU A 109 -14.43 12.21 -3.00
C LEU A 109 -15.43 13.12 -3.72
N ALA A 110 -16.16 13.96 -2.98
CA ALA A 110 -17.05 14.97 -3.52
C ALA A 110 -16.36 16.32 -3.82
N GLY A 111 -15.03 16.39 -3.73
CA GLY A 111 -14.26 17.63 -3.96
C GLY A 111 -14.40 18.70 -2.87
N LYS A 112 -14.98 18.36 -1.71
CA LYS A 112 -15.32 19.28 -0.62
C LYS A 112 -14.40 19.23 0.58
N PHE A 113 -13.41 18.32 0.59
CA PHE A 113 -12.44 18.14 1.67
C PHE A 113 -11.04 17.96 1.09
N PRO A 114 -9.97 18.31 1.84
CA PRO A 114 -8.58 18.07 1.43
C PRO A 114 -8.28 16.62 1.11
N LEU A 115 -7.33 16.41 0.19
CA LEU A 115 -6.85 15.08 -0.18
C LEU A 115 -5.81 14.53 0.79
N MET A 116 -5.26 15.41 1.64
CA MET A 116 -4.33 15.04 2.71
C MET A 116 -4.67 15.82 3.98
N SER A 117 -4.48 15.18 5.13
CA SER A 117 -4.57 15.79 6.45
C SER A 117 -3.42 15.32 7.31
N VAL A 118 -2.87 16.23 8.09
CA VAL A 118 -1.75 16.01 9.00
C VAL A 118 -2.16 16.38 10.43
N LYS A 119 -1.82 15.55 11.39
CA LYS A 119 -1.94 15.86 12.80
C LYS A 119 -0.66 15.53 13.53
N ILE A 120 -0.11 16.51 14.23
CA ILE A 120 0.97 16.29 15.19
C ILE A 120 0.43 16.44 16.62
N SER A 121 0.70 15.45 17.43
CA SER A 121 0.22 15.36 18.81
C SER A 121 1.42 15.33 19.74
N ARG A 122 1.61 16.40 20.54
CA ARG A 122 2.68 16.49 21.53
C ARG A 122 2.39 15.56 22.70
N LEU A 123 3.36 14.75 23.08
CA LEU A 123 3.38 13.92 24.30
C LEU A 123 4.25 14.56 25.37
N GLU A 124 4.33 13.95 26.55
CA GLU A 124 5.25 14.38 27.62
C GLU A 124 6.71 14.25 27.18
N ASP A 125 7.05 13.15 26.51
CA ASP A 125 8.40 12.73 26.17
C ASP A 125 8.58 12.46 24.65
N GLY A 126 7.73 13.08 23.80
CA GLY A 126 7.82 12.87 22.35
C GLY A 126 6.62 13.40 21.58
N ALA A 127 6.37 12.83 20.42
CA ALA A 127 5.24 13.22 19.56
C ALA A 127 4.69 12.04 18.73
N VAL A 128 3.39 12.12 18.42
CA VAL A 128 2.75 11.27 17.42
C VAL A 128 2.45 12.12 16.19
N LEU A 129 2.95 11.70 15.02
CA LEU A 129 2.55 12.24 13.73
C LEU A 129 1.57 11.26 13.08
N ASN A 130 0.41 11.76 12.68
CA ASN A 130 -0.53 11.04 11.85
C ASN A 130 -0.76 11.77 10.53
N VAL A 131 -0.64 11.05 9.42
CA VAL A 131 -0.93 11.56 8.09
C VAL A 131 -1.99 10.67 7.46
N LYS A 132 -3.05 11.30 6.96
CA LYS A 132 -4.06 10.66 6.12
C LYS A 132 -4.00 11.25 4.73
N CYS A 133 -3.97 10.39 3.73
CA CYS A 133 -3.94 10.79 2.33
C CYS A 133 -4.94 9.95 1.54
N SER A 134 -5.68 10.58 0.65
CA SER A 134 -6.51 9.86 -0.31
C SER A 134 -5.64 8.96 -1.19
N HIS A 135 -5.94 7.67 -1.24
CA HIS A 135 -5.19 6.75 -2.10
C HIS A 135 -5.41 7.02 -3.59
N PHE A 136 -6.38 7.88 -3.91
CA PHE A 136 -6.57 8.39 -5.27
C PHE A 136 -5.36 9.16 -5.80
N CYS A 137 -4.59 9.81 -4.91
CA CYS A 137 -3.44 10.65 -5.29
C CYS A 137 -2.12 9.89 -5.35
N ALA A 138 -1.98 8.81 -4.60
CA ALA A 138 -0.70 8.15 -4.41
C ALA A 138 -0.89 6.71 -3.91
N ASP A 139 -0.06 5.79 -4.39
CA ASP A 139 0.11 4.49 -3.74
C ASP A 139 1.16 4.54 -2.61
N GLY A 140 1.48 3.37 -2.03
CA GLY A 140 2.45 3.31 -0.94
C GLY A 140 3.82 3.85 -1.31
N ASN A 141 4.33 3.54 -2.51
CA ASN A 141 5.63 4.03 -2.97
C ASN A 141 5.64 5.56 -3.10
N ALA A 142 4.66 6.12 -3.81
CA ALA A 142 4.51 7.56 -3.98
C ALA A 142 4.33 8.28 -2.64
N PHE A 143 3.52 7.71 -1.73
CA PHE A 143 3.28 8.27 -0.40
C PHE A 143 4.56 8.34 0.44
N TYR A 144 5.35 7.25 0.53
CA TYR A 144 6.58 7.28 1.33
C TYR A 144 7.68 8.12 0.69
N THR A 145 7.76 8.19 -0.64
CA THR A 145 8.65 9.13 -1.34
C THR A 145 8.29 10.59 -1.03
N MET A 146 7.00 10.92 -1.03
CA MET A 146 6.51 12.23 -0.63
C MET A 146 6.85 12.55 0.83
N MET A 147 6.67 11.62 1.77
CA MET A 147 7.01 11.81 3.17
C MET A 147 8.52 12.00 3.38
N GLU A 148 9.35 11.27 2.66
CA GLU A 148 10.80 11.42 2.68
C GLU A 148 11.22 12.80 2.14
N ASN A 149 10.61 13.26 1.05
CA ASN A 149 10.83 14.59 0.49
C ASN A 149 10.42 15.68 1.48
N TRP A 150 9.28 15.55 2.14
CA TRP A 150 8.83 16.51 3.15
C TRP A 150 9.82 16.60 4.33
N ALA A 151 10.23 15.46 4.86
CA ALA A 151 11.20 15.41 5.95
C ALA A 151 12.56 16.00 5.53
N SER A 152 13.02 15.72 4.31
CA SER A 152 14.26 16.28 3.78
C SER A 152 14.19 17.79 3.61
N LEU A 153 13.10 18.32 3.06
CA LEU A 153 12.89 19.78 2.96
C LEU A 153 12.90 20.45 4.34
N ALA A 154 12.24 19.86 5.33
CA ALA A 154 12.26 20.38 6.69
C ALA A 154 13.67 20.43 7.30
N ARG A 155 14.50 19.41 7.03
CA ARG A 155 15.84 19.26 7.60
C ARG A 155 16.91 20.01 6.80
N THR A 156 16.86 19.94 5.47
CA THR A 156 17.97 20.38 4.60
C THR A 156 17.59 21.44 3.57
N GLY A 157 16.30 21.69 3.35
CA GLY A 157 15.80 22.56 2.29
C GLY A 157 15.92 21.96 0.87
N VAL A 158 16.15 20.64 0.73
CA VAL A 158 16.35 19.96 -0.56
C VAL A 158 15.47 18.73 -0.67
N LEU A 159 14.86 18.51 -1.85
CA LEU A 159 14.16 17.27 -2.18
C LEU A 159 15.16 16.13 -2.38
N VAL A 160 14.83 14.93 -1.89
CA VAL A 160 15.60 13.71 -2.15
C VAL A 160 15.39 13.25 -3.59
N ARG A 161 14.14 13.37 -4.08
CA ARG A 161 13.75 12.97 -5.45
C ARG A 161 12.78 13.97 -6.03
N MET A 162 12.91 14.23 -7.33
CA MET A 162 11.91 15.04 -8.04
C MET A 162 10.69 14.18 -8.36
N PRO A 163 9.48 14.59 -7.96
CA PRO A 163 8.26 13.86 -8.30
C PRO A 163 7.97 13.93 -9.80
N ASP A 164 7.59 12.78 -10.36
CA ASP A 164 7.15 12.68 -11.76
C ASP A 164 5.60 12.59 -11.78
N TYR A 165 4.97 13.59 -12.38
CA TYR A 165 3.53 13.72 -12.56
C TYR A 165 3.09 13.52 -14.01
N ASP A 166 3.77 12.66 -14.77
CA ASP A 166 3.26 12.30 -16.09
C ASP A 166 1.89 11.61 -15.98
N GLU A 167 0.80 12.39 -16.09
CA GLU A 167 -0.56 11.88 -16.04
C GLU A 167 -0.87 10.85 -17.14
N TYR A 168 -0.04 10.82 -18.17
CA TYR A 168 -0.17 9.89 -19.29
C TYR A 168 0.67 8.63 -19.14
N ALA A 169 1.55 8.52 -18.12
CA ALA A 169 2.49 7.41 -17.98
C ALA A 169 1.81 6.03 -18.07
N VAL A 170 0.76 5.81 -17.28
CA VAL A 170 -0.02 4.55 -17.32
C VAL A 170 -0.74 4.38 -18.66
N ARG A 171 -1.35 5.45 -19.18
CA ARG A 171 -2.06 5.42 -20.47
C ARG A 171 -1.10 5.12 -21.62
N ASN A 172 0.07 5.74 -21.65
CA ASN A 172 1.10 5.52 -22.67
C ASN A 172 1.64 4.10 -22.61
N ALA A 173 1.90 3.57 -21.41
CA ALA A 173 2.32 2.19 -21.22
C ALA A 173 1.27 1.20 -21.76
N LEU A 174 -0.02 1.47 -21.53
CA LEU A 174 -1.12 0.66 -22.06
C LEU A 174 -1.28 0.80 -23.58
N ALA A 175 -1.21 2.02 -24.12
CA ALA A 175 -1.33 2.27 -25.55
C ALA A 175 -0.20 1.61 -26.37
N ALA A 176 0.97 1.44 -25.76
CA ALA A 176 2.09 0.72 -26.38
C ALA A 176 1.87 -0.81 -26.40
N SER A 177 0.97 -1.36 -25.57
CA SER A 177 0.71 -2.80 -25.49
C SER A 177 -0.26 -3.28 -26.57
N ASP A 178 0.19 -4.24 -27.41
CA ASP A 178 -0.68 -4.91 -28.39
C ASP A 178 -1.81 -5.68 -27.72
N VAL A 179 -1.53 -6.29 -26.59
CA VAL A 179 -2.50 -7.02 -25.78
C VAL A 179 -3.62 -6.09 -25.32
N TYR A 180 -3.27 -4.92 -24.80
CA TYR A 180 -4.27 -3.95 -24.35
C TYR A 180 -5.13 -3.42 -25.49
N ARG A 181 -4.53 -3.07 -26.64
CA ARG A 181 -5.27 -2.63 -27.84
C ARG A 181 -6.26 -3.69 -28.32
N SER A 182 -5.84 -4.94 -28.33
CA SER A 182 -6.72 -6.08 -28.67
C SER A 182 -7.88 -6.21 -27.69
N LEU A 183 -7.62 -6.10 -26.37
CA LEU A 183 -8.65 -6.19 -25.33
C LEU A 183 -9.69 -5.08 -25.42
N VAL A 184 -9.25 -3.84 -25.67
CA VAL A 184 -10.15 -2.68 -25.78
C VAL A 184 -11.08 -2.84 -26.99
N SER A 185 -10.58 -3.35 -28.11
CA SER A 185 -11.36 -3.57 -29.33
C SER A 185 -12.23 -4.83 -29.32
N SER A 186 -12.00 -5.76 -28.38
CA SER A 186 -12.75 -7.01 -28.25
C SER A 186 -14.13 -6.78 -27.60
N ASP A 187 -15.09 -7.65 -27.96
CA ASP A 187 -16.37 -7.70 -27.28
C ASP A 187 -16.22 -8.17 -25.82
N MET A 188 -17.28 -7.91 -25.04
CA MET A 188 -17.32 -8.18 -23.61
C MET A 188 -17.08 -9.67 -23.27
N GLN A 189 -17.67 -10.57 -24.06
CA GLN A 189 -17.59 -12.02 -23.82
C GLN A 189 -16.18 -12.53 -24.04
N THR A 190 -15.51 -12.07 -25.10
CA THR A 190 -14.11 -12.38 -25.38
C THR A 190 -13.21 -11.92 -24.26
N VAL A 191 -13.36 -10.69 -23.76
CA VAL A 191 -12.56 -10.17 -22.64
C VAL A 191 -12.81 -10.98 -21.37
N CYS A 192 -14.07 -11.31 -21.03
CA CYS A 192 -14.37 -12.15 -19.88
C CYS A 192 -13.70 -13.53 -19.98
N SER A 193 -13.76 -14.17 -21.15
CA SER A 193 -13.10 -15.47 -21.36
C SER A 193 -11.58 -15.38 -21.21
N MET A 194 -10.96 -14.29 -21.65
CA MET A 194 -9.52 -14.04 -21.45
C MET A 194 -9.17 -13.82 -19.98
N LEU A 195 -9.99 -13.06 -19.23
CA LEU A 195 -9.80 -12.88 -17.79
C LEU A 195 -9.85 -14.20 -17.04
N GLU A 196 -10.84 -15.06 -17.37
CA GLU A 196 -11.00 -16.37 -16.74
C GLU A 196 -9.85 -17.34 -17.10
N SER A 197 -9.38 -17.33 -18.35
CA SER A 197 -8.23 -18.14 -18.76
C SER A 197 -6.91 -17.76 -18.10
N GLU A 198 -6.79 -16.51 -17.66
CA GLU A 198 -5.64 -16.02 -16.88
C GLU A 198 -5.84 -16.14 -15.37
N GLY A 199 -6.86 -16.87 -14.92
CA GLY A 199 -7.13 -17.14 -13.52
C GLY A 199 -7.74 -15.96 -12.75
N MET A 200 -8.38 -15.03 -13.43
CA MET A 200 -9.19 -14.01 -12.76
C MET A 200 -10.59 -14.54 -12.42
N PHE A 201 -11.11 -14.12 -11.30
CA PHE A 201 -12.35 -14.64 -10.72
C PHE A 201 -13.47 -13.61 -10.82
N ARG A 202 -14.63 -14.05 -11.25
CA ARG A 202 -15.83 -13.20 -11.25
C ARG A 202 -16.32 -12.96 -9.83
N ILE A 203 -16.63 -11.71 -9.49
CA ILE A 203 -17.15 -11.34 -8.18
C ILE A 203 -18.58 -11.86 -8.05
N GLY A 204 -18.80 -12.77 -7.10
CA GLY A 204 -20.13 -13.29 -6.76
C GLY A 204 -20.88 -12.39 -5.76
N PHE A 205 -22.20 -12.46 -5.78
CA PHE A 205 -23.05 -11.72 -4.82
C PHE A 205 -22.78 -12.15 -3.37
N THR A 206 -22.54 -13.43 -3.15
CA THR A 206 -22.23 -14.03 -1.84
C THR A 206 -20.98 -13.42 -1.22
N ALA A 207 -19.94 -13.21 -2.02
CA ALA A 207 -18.69 -12.58 -1.58
C ALA A 207 -18.90 -11.13 -1.13
N ILE A 208 -19.66 -10.36 -1.91
CA ILE A 208 -19.99 -8.96 -1.58
C ILE A 208 -20.77 -8.91 -0.26
N PHE A 209 -21.76 -9.79 -0.10
CA PHE A 209 -22.57 -9.85 1.11
C PHE A 209 -21.72 -10.20 2.35
N ARG A 210 -20.84 -11.21 2.26
CA ARG A 210 -19.92 -11.59 3.34
C ARG A 210 -18.97 -10.45 3.70
N MET A 211 -18.40 -9.78 2.72
CA MET A 211 -17.51 -8.63 2.93
C MET A 211 -18.25 -7.50 3.66
N ALA A 212 -19.46 -7.16 3.23
CA ALA A 212 -20.29 -6.15 3.89
C ALA A 212 -20.62 -6.53 5.34
N LEU A 213 -20.96 -7.80 5.59
CA LEU A 213 -21.25 -8.31 6.94
C LEU A 213 -20.02 -8.26 7.84
N GLN A 214 -18.84 -8.66 7.35
CA GLN A 214 -17.59 -8.61 8.12
C GLN A 214 -17.21 -7.17 8.47
N LYS A 215 -17.40 -6.25 7.53
CA LYS A 215 -17.20 -4.81 7.77
C LYS A 215 -18.18 -4.28 8.83
N LEU A 216 -19.46 -4.67 8.76
CA LEU A 216 -20.47 -4.28 9.77
C LEU A 216 -20.11 -4.80 11.16
N LEU A 217 -19.58 -6.01 11.25
CA LEU A 217 -19.15 -6.64 12.50
C LEU A 217 -17.75 -6.18 12.97
N GLY A 218 -17.06 -5.32 12.20
CA GLY A 218 -15.72 -4.83 12.52
C GLY A 218 -14.64 -5.91 12.49
N LEU A 219 -14.87 -7.03 11.82
CA LEU A 219 -13.92 -8.14 11.74
C LEU A 219 -12.74 -7.83 10.82
N ASP A 220 -12.94 -6.96 9.84
CA ASP A 220 -11.95 -6.45 8.89
C ASP A 220 -10.88 -5.58 9.54
N ARG A 221 -11.18 -4.99 10.71
CA ARG A 221 -10.30 -4.07 11.44
C ARG A 221 -9.45 -4.73 12.52
N ARG A 222 -9.54 -6.03 12.67
CA ARG A 222 -8.70 -6.74 13.65
C ARG A 222 -7.27 -6.74 13.14
N LEU A 223 -6.35 -6.33 14.01
CA LEU A 223 -4.91 -6.40 13.77
C LEU A 223 -4.29 -7.30 14.84
N SER A 224 -3.45 -8.25 14.42
CA SER A 224 -2.69 -9.08 15.36
C SER A 224 -1.65 -8.26 16.13
N ALA A 225 -1.12 -8.82 17.20
CA ALA A 225 0.22 -8.44 17.63
C ALA A 225 1.22 -8.80 16.50
N PRO A 226 2.28 -8.00 16.29
CA PRO A 226 3.28 -8.34 15.28
C PRO A 226 4.00 -9.63 15.65
N LEU A 227 4.21 -10.47 14.63
CA LEU A 227 5.17 -11.58 14.72
C LEU A 227 6.52 -11.03 14.24
N PHE A 228 7.50 -10.99 15.15
CA PHE A 228 8.87 -10.60 14.78
C PHE A 228 9.60 -11.80 14.18
N VAL A 229 10.13 -11.62 12.98
CA VAL A 229 10.95 -12.59 12.26
C VAL A 229 12.38 -12.05 12.15
N PRO A 230 13.33 -12.59 12.92
CA PRO A 230 14.73 -12.17 12.83
C PRO A 230 15.34 -12.45 11.45
N GLU A 231 16.21 -11.56 10.95
CA GLU A 231 16.84 -11.74 9.63
C GLU A 231 17.62 -13.06 9.54
N ARG A 232 18.24 -13.50 10.66
CA ARG A 232 18.94 -14.79 10.74
C ARG A 232 18.03 -16.00 10.43
N GLU A 233 16.74 -15.94 10.76
CA GLU A 233 15.81 -17.03 10.45
C GLU A 233 15.47 -17.06 8.96
N ILE A 234 15.29 -15.88 8.37
CA ILE A 234 15.08 -15.73 6.91
C ILE A 234 16.30 -16.28 6.17
N ALA A 235 17.51 -15.89 6.59
CA ALA A 235 18.77 -16.36 6.01
C ALA A 235 18.92 -17.88 6.15
N CYS A 236 18.62 -18.45 7.33
CA CYS A 236 18.67 -19.89 7.56
C CYS A 236 17.76 -20.69 6.61
N ILE A 237 16.52 -20.21 6.36
CA ILE A 237 15.60 -20.87 5.40
C ILE A 237 16.17 -20.75 3.98
N ARG A 238 16.65 -19.57 3.57
CA ARG A 238 17.28 -19.39 2.24
C ARG A 238 18.46 -20.35 2.02
N ASP A 239 19.30 -20.55 3.03
CA ASP A 239 20.43 -21.47 2.98
C ASP A 239 19.97 -22.93 2.90
N ARG A 240 18.90 -23.31 3.59
CA ARG A 240 18.30 -24.65 3.49
C ARG A 240 17.75 -24.91 2.10
N VAL A 241 17.03 -23.92 1.52
CA VAL A 241 16.54 -24.00 0.13
C VAL A 241 17.71 -24.17 -0.84
N LEU A 242 18.77 -23.36 -0.70
CA LEU A 242 19.94 -23.44 -1.58
C LEU A 242 20.61 -24.82 -1.50
N ARG A 243 20.79 -25.37 -0.29
CA ARG A 243 21.40 -26.70 -0.09
C ARG A 243 20.56 -27.83 -0.64
N SER A 244 19.23 -27.77 -0.51
CA SER A 244 18.32 -28.84 -0.93
C SER A 244 17.98 -28.82 -2.43
N SER A 245 17.99 -27.65 -3.06
CA SER A 245 17.52 -27.47 -4.45
C SER A 245 18.58 -26.92 -5.42
N GLY A 246 19.71 -26.42 -4.92
CA GLY A 246 20.70 -25.69 -5.71
C GLY A 246 20.23 -24.29 -6.15
N ARG A 247 19.06 -23.82 -5.71
CA ARG A 247 18.43 -22.57 -6.18
C ARG A 247 18.37 -21.53 -5.07
N LYS A 248 18.59 -20.27 -5.46
CA LYS A 248 18.41 -19.13 -4.56
C LYS A 248 16.97 -18.62 -4.64
N VAL A 249 16.36 -18.36 -3.49
CA VAL A 249 15.02 -17.76 -3.37
C VAL A 249 15.08 -16.35 -2.79
N GLY A 250 14.12 -15.51 -3.17
CA GLY A 250 13.98 -14.15 -2.67
C GLY A 250 13.50 -14.11 -1.21
N ARG A 251 13.83 -13.01 -0.50
CA ARG A 251 13.38 -12.76 0.88
C ARG A 251 11.85 -12.79 1.00
N ASN A 252 11.13 -12.24 0.01
CA ASN A 252 9.67 -12.21 -0.01
C ASN A 252 9.06 -13.62 -0.01
N ALA A 253 9.57 -14.53 -0.84
CA ALA A 253 9.09 -15.90 -0.92
C ALA A 253 9.26 -16.65 0.41
N VAL A 254 10.38 -16.42 1.09
CA VAL A 254 10.62 -17.01 2.44
C VAL A 254 9.63 -16.44 3.45
N LEU A 255 9.44 -15.13 3.52
CA LEU A 255 8.48 -14.53 4.45
C LEU A 255 7.05 -15.03 4.19
N CYS A 256 6.67 -15.18 2.93
CA CYS A 256 5.39 -15.75 2.55
C CYS A 256 5.23 -17.19 3.03
N SER A 257 6.25 -18.04 2.82
CA SER A 257 6.21 -19.43 3.28
C SER A 257 6.16 -19.53 4.82
N MET A 258 6.87 -18.65 5.53
CA MET A 258 6.80 -18.55 7.00
C MET A 258 5.42 -18.12 7.49
N ALA A 259 4.77 -17.19 6.79
CA ALA A 259 3.41 -16.76 7.13
C ALA A 259 2.39 -17.90 6.96
N VAL A 260 2.49 -18.71 5.91
CA VAL A 260 1.65 -19.90 5.72
C VAL A 260 1.91 -20.93 6.81
N ASP A 261 3.17 -21.23 7.11
CA ASP A 261 3.55 -22.19 8.17
C ASP A 261 3.00 -21.75 9.53
N TYR A 262 3.13 -20.46 9.87
CA TYR A 262 2.60 -19.89 11.12
C TYR A 262 1.07 -19.98 11.20
N LEU A 263 0.37 -19.76 10.09
CA LEU A 263 -1.10 -19.77 10.04
C LEU A 263 -1.68 -21.17 9.88
N ARG A 264 -0.94 -22.15 9.38
CA ARG A 264 -1.42 -23.48 9.00
C ARG A 264 -2.32 -24.12 10.05
N ASP A 265 -1.85 -24.25 11.28
CA ASP A 265 -2.61 -24.88 12.35
C ASP A 265 -3.69 -23.96 12.93
N ARG A 266 -3.40 -22.65 13.01
CA ARG A 266 -4.36 -21.64 13.50
C ARG A 266 -5.60 -21.54 12.64
N MET A 267 -5.43 -21.67 11.32
CA MET A 267 -6.50 -21.55 10.34
C MET A 267 -7.11 -22.91 9.94
N GLY A 268 -6.58 -24.01 10.48
CA GLY A 268 -7.02 -25.36 10.11
C GLY A 268 -6.78 -25.67 8.63
N TRP A 269 -5.60 -25.33 8.12
CA TRP A 269 -5.21 -25.53 6.71
C TRP A 269 -4.58 -26.89 6.41
N ARG A 270 -4.44 -27.76 7.42
CA ARG A 270 -3.93 -29.13 7.16
C ARG A 270 -4.80 -29.83 6.13
N GLY A 271 -4.16 -30.43 5.12
CA GLY A 271 -4.84 -31.08 3.99
C GLY A 271 -5.50 -30.12 3.00
N LYS A 272 -5.27 -28.79 3.10
CA LYS A 272 -5.88 -27.82 2.20
C LYS A 272 -4.87 -27.20 1.25
N THR A 273 -5.38 -26.73 0.11
CA THR A 273 -4.68 -25.84 -0.79
C THR A 273 -4.89 -24.39 -0.31
N VAL A 274 -3.81 -23.63 -0.25
CA VAL A 274 -3.80 -22.19 0.04
C VAL A 274 -3.33 -21.43 -1.19
N SER A 275 -3.86 -20.23 -1.37
CA SER A 275 -3.52 -19.34 -2.48
C SER A 275 -2.89 -18.06 -1.95
N MET A 276 -1.84 -17.58 -2.60
CA MET A 276 -1.12 -16.39 -2.20
C MET A 276 -1.10 -15.35 -3.32
N VAL A 277 -1.62 -14.19 -3.02
CA VAL A 277 -1.83 -13.08 -3.95
C VAL A 277 -0.83 -11.99 -3.64
N HIS A 278 -0.13 -11.49 -4.66
CA HIS A 278 0.87 -10.44 -4.50
C HIS A 278 0.45 -9.15 -5.18
N THR A 279 0.80 -8.02 -4.56
CA THR A 279 0.75 -6.71 -5.19
C THR A 279 2.12 -6.38 -5.78
N VAL A 280 2.15 -5.99 -7.04
CA VAL A 280 3.36 -5.68 -7.81
C VAL A 280 3.38 -4.20 -8.14
N ASP A 281 4.52 -3.55 -7.87
CA ASP A 281 4.80 -2.18 -8.31
C ASP A 281 5.37 -2.19 -9.72
N ASN A 282 4.75 -1.46 -10.62
CA ASN A 282 5.08 -1.42 -12.05
C ASN A 282 6.12 -0.33 -12.41
N ARG A 283 6.55 0.47 -11.43
CA ARG A 283 7.59 1.51 -11.66
C ARG A 283 8.91 0.89 -12.08
N GLY A 284 9.53 1.50 -13.10
CA GLY A 284 10.79 1.03 -13.66
C GLY A 284 10.71 -0.30 -14.42
N ARG A 285 9.50 -0.87 -14.60
CA ARG A 285 9.26 -2.12 -15.33
C ARG A 285 8.64 -1.87 -16.69
N LYS A 286 7.62 -1.04 -16.77
CA LYS A 286 6.97 -0.67 -18.03
C LYS A 286 7.56 0.60 -18.61
N ALA A 287 7.63 0.65 -19.93
CA ALA A 287 8.02 1.87 -20.63
C ALA A 287 7.07 3.01 -20.26
N GLY A 288 7.62 4.16 -19.86
CA GLY A 288 6.86 5.35 -19.51
C GLY A 288 6.41 5.46 -18.06
N ILE A 289 6.54 4.40 -17.23
CA ILE A 289 6.29 4.51 -15.78
C ILE A 289 7.63 4.60 -15.06
N GLY A 290 8.10 5.82 -14.81
CA GLY A 290 9.37 6.10 -14.14
C GLY A 290 9.38 5.66 -12.67
N ALA A 291 10.59 5.62 -12.08
CA ALA A 291 10.78 5.23 -10.68
C ALA A 291 10.13 6.24 -9.71
N ASP A 292 10.06 7.51 -10.11
CA ASP A 292 9.56 8.62 -9.29
C ASP A 292 8.12 9.03 -9.65
N TYR A 293 7.39 8.19 -10.42
CA TYR A 293 5.99 8.42 -10.76
C TYR A 293 5.10 8.50 -9.53
N MET A 294 4.29 9.57 -9.43
CA MET A 294 3.54 9.92 -8.22
C MET A 294 2.08 9.44 -8.19
N GLY A 295 1.56 8.83 -9.25
CA GLY A 295 0.25 8.18 -9.26
C GLY A 295 0.28 6.75 -8.72
N ASN A 296 -0.82 6.03 -8.86
CA ASN A 296 -0.88 4.61 -8.57
C ASN A 296 -0.31 3.79 -9.73
N ALA A 297 0.72 2.99 -9.45
CA ALA A 297 1.36 2.10 -10.42
C ALA A 297 1.38 0.63 -9.98
N SER A 298 0.76 0.33 -8.84
CA SER A 298 0.70 -1.04 -8.31
C SER A 298 -0.54 -1.76 -8.79
N PHE A 299 -0.41 -3.04 -9.11
CA PHE A 299 -1.51 -3.92 -9.47
C PHE A 299 -1.37 -5.28 -8.78
N THR A 300 -2.47 -6.03 -8.72
CA THR A 300 -2.52 -7.33 -8.09
C THR A 300 -2.45 -8.42 -9.16
N VAL A 301 -1.63 -9.44 -8.92
CA VAL A 301 -1.48 -10.59 -9.82
C VAL A 301 -2.26 -11.81 -9.32
N THR A 302 -2.56 -12.75 -10.22
CA THR A 302 -3.24 -14.00 -9.87
C THR A 302 -2.42 -14.81 -8.88
N PRO A 303 -3.09 -15.58 -7.98
CA PRO A 303 -2.41 -16.26 -6.89
C PRO A 303 -1.63 -17.50 -7.35
N VAL A 304 -0.47 -17.72 -6.73
CA VAL A 304 0.12 -19.06 -6.67
C VAL A 304 -0.63 -19.90 -5.65
N SER A 305 -0.93 -21.15 -6.01
CA SER A 305 -1.65 -22.09 -5.14
C SER A 305 -0.82 -23.33 -4.88
N PHE A 306 -0.78 -23.75 -3.63
CA PHE A 306 -0.02 -24.93 -3.20
C PHE A 306 -0.61 -25.55 -1.93
N SER A 307 -0.23 -26.80 -1.60
CA SER A 307 -0.64 -27.43 -0.35
C SER A 307 0.02 -26.77 0.85
N ALA A 308 -0.78 -26.45 1.87
CA ALA A 308 -0.28 -25.88 3.12
C ALA A 308 0.60 -26.86 3.91
N ASP A 309 0.55 -28.17 3.59
CA ASP A 309 1.35 -29.20 4.25
C ASP A 309 2.77 -29.35 3.66
N LEU A 310 3.09 -28.63 2.61
CA LEU A 310 4.44 -28.64 2.05
C LEU A 310 5.46 -28.14 3.07
N PRO A 311 6.69 -28.66 3.03
CA PRO A 311 7.82 -28.08 3.77
C PRO A 311 8.02 -26.62 3.38
N ILE A 312 8.46 -25.81 4.34
CA ILE A 312 8.64 -24.35 4.15
C ILE A 312 9.57 -24.02 2.98
N GLU A 313 10.62 -24.83 2.78
CA GLU A 313 11.56 -24.71 1.68
C GLU A 313 10.89 -24.91 0.32
N ARG A 314 9.97 -25.89 0.25
CA ARG A 314 9.23 -26.17 -0.99
C ARG A 314 8.22 -25.11 -1.31
N MET A 315 7.51 -24.59 -0.29
CA MET A 315 6.62 -23.44 -0.45
C MET A 315 7.39 -22.22 -0.95
N ALA A 316 8.54 -21.91 -0.34
CA ALA A 316 9.37 -20.77 -0.75
C ALA A 316 9.84 -20.89 -2.21
N LEU A 317 10.22 -22.09 -2.67
CA LEU A 317 10.57 -22.33 -4.06
C LEU A 317 9.41 -22.05 -5.02
N LEU A 318 8.22 -22.61 -4.74
CA LEU A 318 7.04 -22.43 -5.58
C LEU A 318 6.63 -20.96 -5.69
N ILE A 319 6.65 -20.24 -4.57
CA ILE A 319 6.33 -18.81 -4.54
C ILE A 319 7.36 -18.00 -5.34
N ASP A 320 8.64 -18.31 -5.20
CA ASP A 320 9.71 -17.59 -5.90
C ASP A 320 9.69 -17.87 -7.41
N GLU A 321 9.39 -19.11 -7.80
CA GLU A 321 9.22 -19.52 -9.20
C GLU A 321 8.04 -18.79 -9.85
N ASP A 322 6.88 -18.78 -9.18
CA ASP A 322 5.68 -18.11 -9.68
C ASP A 322 5.88 -16.58 -9.80
N LEU A 323 6.47 -15.96 -8.76
CA LEU A 323 6.77 -14.52 -8.83
C LEU A 323 7.72 -14.17 -9.97
N LYS A 324 8.75 -14.98 -10.22
CA LYS A 324 9.67 -14.77 -11.35
C LYS A 324 8.98 -14.95 -12.69
N ASP A 325 8.09 -15.92 -12.79
CA ASP A 325 7.32 -16.17 -14.00
C ASP A 325 6.32 -15.03 -14.27
N VAL A 326 5.54 -14.63 -13.26
CA VAL A 326 4.60 -13.49 -13.36
C VAL A 326 5.32 -12.18 -13.70
N LEU A 327 6.53 -11.98 -13.17
CA LEU A 327 7.36 -10.81 -13.42
C LEU A 327 8.21 -10.94 -14.69
N SER A 328 8.11 -12.04 -15.44
CA SER A 328 8.68 -12.13 -16.78
C SER A 328 8.00 -11.11 -17.71
N HIS A 329 8.77 -10.55 -18.64
CA HIS A 329 8.35 -9.38 -19.42
C HIS A 329 6.96 -9.54 -20.09
N ASP A 330 6.73 -10.66 -20.75
CA ASP A 330 5.50 -10.90 -21.53
C ASP A 330 4.29 -11.11 -20.61
N ARG A 331 4.46 -11.83 -19.52
CA ARG A 331 3.37 -12.15 -18.60
C ARG A 331 2.96 -10.94 -17.76
N GLU A 332 3.93 -10.14 -17.31
CA GLU A 332 3.68 -8.89 -16.60
C GLU A 332 2.87 -7.91 -17.46
N GLU A 333 3.27 -7.72 -18.74
CA GLU A 333 2.55 -6.86 -19.67
C GLU A 333 1.11 -7.32 -19.86
N ARG A 334 0.92 -8.62 -20.07
CA ARG A 334 -0.40 -9.21 -20.27
C ARG A 334 -1.30 -9.04 -19.06
N TYR A 335 -0.79 -9.30 -17.86
CA TYR A 335 -1.54 -9.08 -16.63
C TYR A 335 -1.91 -7.63 -16.41
N PHE A 336 -0.98 -6.72 -16.62
CA PHE A 336 -1.24 -5.29 -16.48
C PHE A 336 -2.31 -4.81 -17.45
N ALA A 337 -2.22 -5.23 -18.72
CA ALA A 337 -3.21 -4.92 -19.75
C ALA A 337 -4.61 -5.45 -19.40
N LEU A 338 -4.71 -6.72 -18.97
CA LEU A 338 -5.96 -7.34 -18.52
C LEU A 338 -6.56 -6.65 -17.32
N TYR A 339 -5.73 -6.33 -16.31
CA TYR A 339 -6.15 -5.63 -15.10
C TYR A 339 -6.75 -4.25 -15.43
N CYS A 340 -6.07 -3.49 -16.27
CA CYS A 340 -6.57 -2.17 -16.67
C CYS A 340 -7.83 -2.26 -17.56
N ALA A 341 -7.88 -3.17 -18.53
CA ALA A 341 -9.06 -3.37 -19.35
C ALA A 341 -10.29 -3.81 -18.54
N MET A 342 -10.09 -4.66 -17.53
CA MET A 342 -11.12 -5.06 -16.58
C MET A 342 -11.72 -3.86 -15.86
N ILE A 343 -10.87 -2.96 -15.36
CA ILE A 343 -11.30 -1.75 -14.65
C ILE A 343 -12.06 -0.79 -15.57
N GLU A 344 -11.50 -0.49 -16.74
CA GLU A 344 -12.07 0.47 -17.68
C GLU A 344 -13.43 0.00 -18.25
N LYS A 345 -13.54 -1.29 -18.53
CA LYS A 345 -14.81 -1.91 -18.96
C LYS A 345 -15.75 -2.17 -17.77
N LYS A 346 -15.39 -1.82 -16.54
CA LYS A 346 -16.17 -2.02 -15.30
C LYS A 346 -16.63 -3.47 -15.12
N LEU A 347 -15.76 -4.42 -15.45
CA LEU A 347 -16.05 -5.84 -15.33
C LEU A 347 -15.95 -6.29 -13.87
N PRO A 348 -16.89 -7.10 -13.36
CA PRO A 348 -16.90 -7.56 -11.98
C PRO A 348 -15.95 -8.75 -11.77
N TYR A 349 -14.67 -8.53 -11.98
CA TYR A 349 -13.61 -9.53 -11.80
C TYR A 349 -12.55 -9.04 -10.81
N LEU A 350 -11.83 -9.99 -10.23
CA LEU A 350 -10.65 -9.75 -9.39
C LEU A 350 -9.58 -10.79 -9.75
N PRO A 351 -8.30 -10.48 -9.53
CA PRO A 351 -7.20 -11.44 -9.76
C PRO A 351 -7.16 -12.56 -8.70
N PHE A 352 -8.14 -12.67 -7.82
CA PHE A 352 -8.24 -13.71 -6.78
C PHE A 352 -9.70 -14.02 -6.45
N ASP A 353 -9.93 -15.22 -5.90
CA ASP A 353 -11.25 -15.66 -5.44
C ASP A 353 -11.68 -14.89 -4.17
N LEU A 354 -12.62 -13.98 -4.34
CA LEU A 354 -13.16 -13.15 -3.26
C LEU A 354 -13.94 -14.00 -2.23
N ASP A 355 -14.63 -15.05 -2.66
CA ASP A 355 -15.35 -15.96 -1.76
C ASP A 355 -14.38 -16.72 -0.85
N SER A 356 -13.23 -17.16 -1.36
CA SER A 356 -12.18 -17.77 -0.57
C SER A 356 -11.51 -16.77 0.38
N ALA A 357 -11.17 -15.56 -0.11
CA ALA A 357 -10.49 -14.53 0.68
C ALA A 357 -11.33 -14.02 1.87
N TRP A 358 -12.66 -13.91 1.69
CA TRP A 358 -13.61 -13.44 2.72
C TRP A 358 -14.51 -14.55 3.31
N SER A 359 -14.10 -15.81 3.18
CA SER A 359 -14.82 -16.93 3.83
C SER A 359 -14.65 -16.93 5.37
N LEU A 360 -15.40 -17.77 6.05
CA LEU A 360 -15.21 -18.03 7.48
C LEU A 360 -13.88 -18.73 7.78
N HIS A 361 -13.39 -19.50 6.81
CA HIS A 361 -12.11 -20.20 6.85
C HIS A 361 -11.32 -19.86 5.59
N PRO A 362 -10.77 -18.63 5.50
CA PRO A 362 -10.10 -18.18 4.29
C PRO A 362 -8.86 -19.02 4.00
N THR A 363 -8.66 -19.32 2.71
CA THR A 363 -7.47 -20.01 2.21
C THR A 363 -6.71 -19.15 1.19
N THR A 364 -7.21 -17.96 0.90
CA THR A 364 -6.53 -16.97 0.05
C THR A 364 -5.91 -15.87 0.90
N LEU A 365 -4.60 -15.71 0.78
CA LEU A 365 -3.79 -14.71 1.46
C LEU A 365 -3.43 -13.60 0.49
N ILE A 366 -3.85 -12.38 0.76
CA ILE A 366 -3.34 -11.19 0.06
C ILE A 366 -2.16 -10.66 0.85
N VAL A 367 -1.01 -10.55 0.18
CA VAL A 367 0.25 -10.13 0.80
C VAL A 367 0.61 -8.72 0.35
N ASN A 368 0.80 -7.84 1.32
CA ASN A 368 1.35 -6.51 1.11
C ASN A 368 2.77 -6.43 1.70
N ASN A 369 3.77 -6.34 0.81
CA ASN A 369 5.17 -6.25 1.21
C ASN A 369 5.62 -4.78 1.24
N CYS A 370 5.66 -4.20 2.44
CA CYS A 370 6.05 -2.81 2.68
C CYS A 370 7.55 -2.62 3.00
N LEU A 371 8.38 -3.68 2.88
CA LEU A 371 9.78 -3.64 3.28
C LEU A 371 10.67 -2.71 2.43
N LYS A 372 10.21 -2.33 1.25
CA LYS A 372 10.91 -1.39 0.38
C LYS A 372 10.63 0.07 0.72
N PHE A 373 9.59 0.35 1.50
CA PHE A 373 9.23 1.71 1.87
C PHE A 373 10.18 2.23 2.95
N ASN A 374 10.67 3.46 2.77
CA ASN A 374 11.51 4.13 3.76
C ASN A 374 10.66 4.70 4.91
N VAL A 375 10.00 3.79 5.65
CA VAL A 375 9.03 4.14 6.71
C VAL A 375 9.68 4.96 7.82
N TYR A 376 10.94 4.66 8.14
CA TYR A 376 11.71 5.32 9.21
C TYR A 376 12.59 6.47 8.73
N GLY A 377 12.55 6.81 7.44
CA GLY A 377 13.31 7.91 6.84
C GLY A 377 12.71 9.31 7.06
N THR A 378 11.60 9.41 7.77
CA THR A 378 10.89 10.69 8.02
C THR A 378 11.51 11.44 9.21
N ASP A 379 12.77 11.87 9.08
CA ASP A 379 13.47 12.70 10.05
C ASP A 379 13.28 14.20 9.72
N PHE A 380 12.54 14.90 10.56
CA PHE A 380 12.25 16.33 10.44
C PHE A 380 13.29 17.25 11.15
N GLY A 381 14.48 16.72 11.45
CA GLY A 381 15.57 17.46 12.08
C GLY A 381 15.77 17.19 13.57
N THR A 382 14.99 16.31 14.17
CA THR A 382 15.10 15.91 15.57
C THR A 382 15.35 14.41 15.75
N GLY A 383 15.70 13.73 14.68
CA GLY A 383 15.83 12.27 14.60
C GLY A 383 14.62 11.62 13.91
N GLY A 384 14.84 10.42 13.37
CA GLY A 384 13.78 9.63 12.75
C GLY A 384 12.78 9.07 13.77
N PRO A 385 11.64 8.52 13.32
CA PRO A 385 10.67 7.92 14.22
C PRO A 385 11.23 6.68 14.92
N VAL A 386 10.93 6.54 16.21
CA VAL A 386 11.30 5.37 17.02
C VAL A 386 10.36 4.18 16.78
N PHE A 387 9.15 4.46 16.27
CA PHE A 387 8.18 3.42 15.91
C PHE A 387 7.22 3.94 14.82
N ALA A 388 6.76 3.03 13.97
CA ALA A 388 5.73 3.31 12.97
C ALA A 388 4.74 2.14 12.90
N TRP A 389 3.44 2.44 12.99
CA TRP A 389 2.41 1.42 12.85
C TRP A 389 2.23 1.02 11.40
N PRO A 390 1.83 -0.24 11.12
CA PRO A 390 1.51 -0.65 9.75
C PRO A 390 0.31 0.15 9.22
N LEU A 391 0.29 0.35 7.91
CA LEU A 391 -0.84 0.96 7.22
C LEU A 391 -2.14 0.21 7.55
N ASP A 392 -3.23 0.95 7.80
CA ASP A 392 -4.55 0.40 8.11
C ASP A 392 -5.31 0.05 6.81
N PHE A 393 -4.81 -0.92 6.07
CA PHE A 393 -5.52 -1.54 4.96
C PHE A 393 -5.96 -2.95 5.33
N GLY A 394 -7.08 -3.42 4.78
CA GLY A 394 -7.62 -4.75 5.02
C GLY A 394 -6.81 -5.91 4.43
N ASP A 395 -5.51 -5.74 4.16
CA ASP A 395 -4.67 -6.82 3.64
C ASP A 395 -4.43 -7.89 4.70
N PRO A 396 -4.72 -9.17 4.43
CA PRO A 396 -4.58 -10.25 5.38
C PRO A 396 -3.18 -10.41 5.97
N VAL A 397 -2.15 -10.23 5.17
CA VAL A 397 -0.74 -10.36 5.60
C VAL A 397 0.07 -9.16 5.18
N ARG A 398 0.80 -8.57 6.12
CA ARG A 398 1.67 -7.42 5.84
C ARG A 398 3.06 -7.64 6.40
N PHE A 399 4.07 -7.47 5.54
CA PHE A 399 5.48 -7.41 5.95
C PHE A 399 5.86 -5.95 6.16
N TRP A 400 6.30 -5.65 7.37
CA TRP A 400 6.58 -4.29 7.83
C TRP A 400 8.03 -4.18 8.31
N PRO A 401 8.75 -3.10 7.98
CA PRO A 401 10.11 -2.92 8.46
C PRO A 401 10.11 -2.80 10.00
N SER A 402 11.11 -3.41 10.63
CA SER A 402 11.34 -3.26 12.07
C SER A 402 11.83 -1.85 12.41
N PRO A 403 11.62 -1.39 13.65
CA PRO A 403 12.21 -0.15 14.14
C PRO A 403 13.74 -0.14 14.01
N PRO A 404 14.36 1.05 13.96
CA PRO A 404 15.81 1.19 13.95
C PRO A 404 16.46 0.44 15.14
N GLY A 405 17.51 -0.32 14.85
CA GLY A 405 18.22 -1.13 15.84
C GLY A 405 17.73 -2.58 15.98
N GLU A 406 16.61 -2.94 15.35
CA GLU A 406 16.12 -4.30 15.28
C GLU A 406 16.42 -4.93 13.90
N ASP A 407 17.07 -6.08 13.87
CA ASP A 407 17.43 -6.79 12.63
C ASP A 407 16.42 -7.89 12.32
N GLY A 408 15.36 -7.51 11.57
CA GLY A 408 14.31 -8.45 11.21
C GLY A 408 13.13 -7.79 10.46
N VAL A 409 12.01 -8.47 10.55
CA VAL A 409 10.73 -8.06 9.91
C VAL A 409 9.60 -8.28 10.90
N TYR A 410 8.68 -7.32 10.96
CA TYR A 410 7.39 -7.52 11.60
C TYR A 410 6.37 -8.04 10.58
N VAL A 411 5.70 -9.14 10.93
CA VAL A 411 4.59 -9.70 10.17
C VAL A 411 3.30 -9.42 10.93
N TYR A 412 2.39 -8.69 10.29
CA TYR A 412 1.07 -8.41 10.82
C TYR A 412 0.02 -9.22 10.07
N PHE A 413 -0.95 -9.70 10.81
CA PHE A 413 -2.13 -10.35 10.27
C PHE A 413 -3.36 -9.50 10.57
N THR A 414 -4.30 -9.41 9.63
CA THR A 414 -5.52 -8.61 9.76
C THR A 414 -6.77 -9.44 9.54
N GLY A 415 -7.90 -8.91 9.98
CA GLY A 415 -9.18 -9.56 9.81
C GLY A 415 -9.27 -10.88 10.55
N ARG A 416 -9.56 -11.95 9.85
CA ARG A 416 -9.71 -13.29 10.44
C ARG A 416 -8.40 -14.01 10.72
N PHE A 417 -7.30 -13.50 10.21
CA PHE A 417 -5.96 -14.04 10.45
C PHE A 417 -5.30 -13.44 11.71
N ALA A 418 -5.91 -12.42 12.31
CA ALA A 418 -5.40 -11.73 13.50
C ALA A 418 -5.67 -12.47 14.82
#